data_a0c97bcd43fb907e3360b5a4c09ab988
#
_entry.id   a0c97bcd43fb907e3360b5a4c09ab988
#
_cell.length_a   1.000
_cell.length_b   1.000
_cell.length_c   1.000
_cell.angle_alpha   90.00
_cell.angle_beta   90.00
_cell.angle_gamma   90.00
#
_symmetry.space_group_name_H-M   'P 1'
#
loop_
_entity.id
_entity.type
_entity.pdbx_description
1 polymer ?
#
loop_
_entity_poly.entity_id
_entity_poly.type
_entity_poly.pdbx_seq_one_letter_code
_entity_poly.pdbx_strand_id
1 'polypeptide(L)'
;MNTVNRRRRGAARADAPARRRGLASLGVRNYRLYMAGQTVSVAGNWMQSVAVGWLALELTHSGTMLGMVTAARYLPIVLLGAWGGLVVDRHDRRRLLTGTQLCFGALAALLTALSWGGLVNLPLLVAIMLLLGVVNVFDSPARQSLISELVDRDLLPNAIAVNSTLVNTAKLVGPALAGVTIAALGVTPCFALDTLSFVAVVVSLLSLRTAEMRPTEREVPAKGQIRAGIAYVRSTPQLLQPMIMVYVTGILTWEFPVTLPLLTTSVFHAGPEGFGAATAVMSAGGVLGGFLVVRQTRVTTRSLCVSAVLWGALICAAALTPNLPLALAALLFVGVGSITFNSSAKTLMQLEAAPRMRGRVVALWTIGWMGGTVVGAPLVGWIGATAGPRGALLTGGLAAAAVGIAVLALSRSARRTRGEPPGAPHKAPPDPGGSGGAL
;
A
#
# COMPACT_ATOMS: atom_id res chain seq x y z
N MET A 1 -29.19 17.84 -47.28
CA MET A 1 -30.01 17.50 -46.07
C MET A 1 -29.35 16.46 -45.15
N ASN A 2 -28.02 16.23 -45.17
CA ASN A 2 -27.38 15.15 -44.39
C ASN A 2 -26.33 15.59 -43.33
N THR A 3 -26.11 16.89 -43.12
CA THR A 3 -25.13 17.43 -42.14
C THR A 3 -25.72 17.81 -40.78
N VAL A 4 -27.05 18.01 -40.71
CA VAL A 4 -27.75 18.42 -39.47
C VAL A 4 -28.00 17.21 -38.53
N ASN A 5 -28.12 15.99 -39.07
CA ASN A 5 -28.41 14.81 -38.26
C ASN A 5 -27.17 14.20 -37.55
N ARG A 6 -25.95 14.54 -37.96
CA ARG A 6 -24.72 14.11 -37.24
C ARG A 6 -24.46 14.94 -36.00
N ARG A 7 -24.83 16.22 -35.96
CA ARG A 7 -24.66 17.08 -34.79
C ARG A 7 -25.62 16.74 -33.64
N ARG A 8 -26.85 16.27 -33.92
CA ARG A 8 -27.82 15.87 -32.89
C ARG A 8 -27.49 14.54 -32.21
N ARG A 9 -26.76 13.61 -32.84
CA ARG A 9 -26.30 12.37 -32.21
C ARG A 9 -25.06 12.58 -31.32
N GLY A 10 -24.28 13.66 -31.51
CA GLY A 10 -23.16 14.02 -30.65
C GLY A 10 -23.59 14.70 -29.35
N ALA A 11 -24.69 15.47 -29.37
CA ALA A 11 -25.18 16.20 -28.18
C ALA A 11 -25.95 15.31 -27.19
N ALA A 12 -26.55 14.19 -27.64
CA ALA A 12 -27.31 13.29 -26.76
C ALA A 12 -26.44 12.37 -25.86
N ARG A 13 -25.10 12.39 -26.02
CA ARG A 13 -24.16 11.65 -25.16
C ARG A 13 -23.58 12.45 -24.00
N ALA A 14 -23.90 13.75 -23.89
CA ALA A 14 -23.29 14.65 -22.92
C ALA A 14 -24.04 14.75 -21.59
N ASP A 15 -25.28 14.27 -21.46
CA ASP A 15 -26.14 14.45 -20.28
C ASP A 15 -26.50 13.13 -19.56
N ALA A 16 -25.51 12.28 -19.29
CA ALA A 16 -25.69 11.26 -18.27
C ALA A 16 -25.45 11.92 -16.89
N PRO A 17 -26.39 11.81 -15.92
CA PRO A 17 -26.26 12.48 -14.64
C PRO A 17 -24.95 12.10 -13.94
N ALA A 18 -24.27 13.05 -13.32
CA ALA A 18 -22.95 12.94 -12.71
C ALA A 18 -22.81 11.74 -11.73
N ARG A 19 -23.91 11.27 -11.14
CA ARG A 19 -23.99 10.06 -10.30
C ARG A 19 -23.70 8.77 -11.06
N ARG A 20 -23.98 8.67 -12.36
CA ARG A 20 -23.62 7.49 -13.20
C ARG A 20 -22.15 7.51 -13.61
N ARG A 21 -21.46 8.65 -13.58
CA ARG A 21 -20.04 8.76 -13.91
C ARG A 21 -19.13 8.16 -12.82
N GLY A 22 -19.53 8.25 -11.54
CA GLY A 22 -18.72 7.77 -10.40
C GLY A 22 -18.53 6.24 -10.34
N LEU A 23 -19.49 5.45 -10.87
CA LEU A 23 -19.48 3.99 -10.83
C LEU A 23 -19.63 3.36 -12.24
N ALA A 24 -19.23 4.08 -13.28
CA ALA A 24 -19.43 3.67 -14.66
C ALA A 24 -18.73 2.32 -14.98
N SER A 25 -17.56 2.06 -14.39
CA SER A 25 -16.84 0.79 -14.56
C SER A 25 -17.59 -0.42 -14.02
N LEU A 26 -18.45 -0.26 -13.00
CA LEU A 26 -19.30 -1.35 -12.50
C LEU A 26 -20.44 -1.74 -13.47
N GLY A 27 -20.70 -0.93 -14.51
CA GLY A 27 -21.56 -1.29 -15.63
C GLY A 27 -20.98 -2.42 -16.47
N VAL A 28 -19.66 -2.60 -16.49
CA VAL A 28 -18.99 -3.71 -17.20
C VAL A 28 -19.15 -4.98 -16.36
N ARG A 29 -19.80 -6.01 -16.94
CA ARG A 29 -20.12 -7.25 -16.24
C ARG A 29 -18.89 -7.93 -15.64
N ASN A 30 -17.84 -8.10 -16.43
CA ASN A 30 -16.60 -8.75 -15.99
C ASN A 30 -15.94 -8.00 -14.86
N TYR A 31 -15.85 -6.67 -14.95
CA TYR A 31 -15.29 -5.83 -13.88
C TYR A 31 -16.11 -5.90 -12.59
N ARG A 32 -17.46 -5.83 -12.68
CA ARG A 32 -18.34 -5.94 -11.52
C ARG A 32 -18.21 -7.28 -10.80
N LEU A 33 -18.17 -8.41 -11.55
CA LEU A 33 -17.97 -9.74 -10.98
C LEU A 33 -16.62 -9.85 -10.27
N TYR A 34 -15.55 -9.41 -10.93
CA TYR A 34 -14.22 -9.39 -10.33
C TYR A 34 -14.17 -8.56 -9.05
N MET A 35 -14.73 -7.34 -9.08
CA MET A 35 -14.72 -6.45 -7.92
C MET A 35 -15.55 -7.00 -6.75
N ALA A 36 -16.66 -7.70 -7.01
CA ALA A 36 -17.45 -8.33 -5.96
C ALA A 36 -16.62 -9.39 -5.20
N GLY A 37 -15.99 -10.33 -5.91
CA GLY A 37 -15.11 -11.32 -5.29
C GLY A 37 -13.91 -10.68 -4.59
N GLN A 38 -13.27 -9.72 -5.26
CA GLN A 38 -12.10 -9.03 -4.75
C GLN A 38 -12.36 -8.25 -3.45
N THR A 39 -13.53 -7.61 -3.31
CA THR A 39 -13.89 -6.86 -2.10
C THR A 39 -13.96 -7.77 -0.88
N VAL A 40 -14.58 -8.94 -1.01
CA VAL A 40 -14.67 -9.93 0.07
C VAL A 40 -13.27 -10.44 0.44
N SER A 41 -12.45 -10.79 -0.56
CA SER A 41 -11.12 -11.32 -0.32
C SER A 41 -10.17 -10.29 0.31
N VAL A 42 -10.21 -9.03 -0.11
CA VAL A 42 -9.36 -8.00 0.50
C VAL A 42 -9.74 -7.80 1.97
N ALA A 43 -11.02 -7.82 2.32
CA ALA A 43 -11.45 -7.74 3.72
C ALA A 43 -10.96 -8.95 4.54
N GLY A 44 -11.10 -10.18 4.01
CA GLY A 44 -10.57 -11.40 4.63
C GLY A 44 -9.07 -11.34 4.85
N ASN A 45 -8.31 -10.89 3.84
CA ASN A 45 -6.85 -10.75 3.94
C ASN A 45 -6.42 -9.74 5.03
N TRP A 46 -7.17 -8.64 5.21
CA TRP A 46 -6.91 -7.70 6.32
C TRP A 46 -7.30 -8.29 7.68
N MET A 47 -8.36 -9.11 7.74
CA MET A 47 -8.69 -9.88 8.95
C MET A 47 -7.56 -10.87 9.28
N GLN A 48 -7.08 -11.64 8.31
CA GLN A 48 -5.96 -12.57 8.47
C GLN A 48 -4.71 -11.82 8.96
N SER A 49 -4.41 -10.64 8.42
CA SER A 49 -3.25 -9.85 8.83
C SER A 49 -3.27 -9.47 10.31
N VAL A 50 -4.44 -9.06 10.83
CA VAL A 50 -4.63 -8.77 12.25
C VAL A 50 -4.52 -10.04 13.09
N ALA A 51 -5.15 -11.13 12.65
CA ALA A 51 -5.13 -12.41 13.36
C ALA A 51 -3.72 -13.02 13.43
N VAL A 52 -2.93 -12.91 12.35
CA VAL A 52 -1.52 -13.33 12.35
C VAL A 52 -0.69 -12.49 13.33
N GLY A 53 -0.86 -11.17 13.32
CA GLY A 53 -0.17 -10.27 14.25
C GLY A 53 -0.49 -10.60 15.71
N TRP A 54 -1.78 -10.83 16.01
CA TRP A 54 -2.25 -11.22 17.32
C TRP A 54 -1.68 -12.59 17.73
N LEU A 55 -1.81 -13.61 16.89
CA LEU A 55 -1.31 -14.96 17.13
C LEU A 55 0.21 -14.99 17.35
N ALA A 56 0.98 -14.25 16.56
CA ALA A 56 2.43 -14.15 16.74
C ALA A 56 2.79 -13.58 18.12
N LEU A 57 2.03 -12.60 18.60
CA LEU A 57 2.23 -12.01 19.91
C LEU A 57 1.80 -12.97 21.05
N GLU A 58 0.69 -13.69 20.90
CA GLU A 58 0.26 -14.74 21.85
C GLU A 58 1.29 -15.86 21.97
N LEU A 59 1.86 -16.32 20.85
CA LEU A 59 2.84 -17.41 20.84
C LEU A 59 4.19 -17.03 21.44
N THR A 60 4.59 -15.77 21.35
CA THR A 60 5.97 -15.38 21.64
C THR A 60 6.14 -14.33 22.72
N HIS A 61 5.09 -13.57 22.99
CA HIS A 61 5.12 -12.37 23.85
C HIS A 61 6.27 -11.40 23.49
N SER A 62 6.73 -11.42 22.23
CA SER A 62 7.90 -10.70 21.74
C SER A 62 7.59 -9.83 20.53
N GLY A 63 7.83 -8.53 20.64
CA GLY A 63 7.73 -7.59 19.53
C GLY A 63 8.71 -7.89 18.40
N THR A 64 9.91 -8.39 18.73
CA THR A 64 10.91 -8.78 17.73
C THR A 64 10.42 -9.95 16.88
N MET A 65 9.84 -10.98 17.52
CA MET A 65 9.30 -12.14 16.80
C MET A 65 8.09 -11.76 15.93
N LEU A 66 7.21 -10.91 16.44
CA LEU A 66 6.13 -10.31 15.64
C LEU A 66 6.69 -9.55 14.41
N GLY A 67 7.76 -8.79 14.59
CA GLY A 67 8.47 -8.12 13.51
C GLY A 67 9.06 -9.10 12.49
N MET A 68 9.64 -10.21 12.94
CA MET A 68 10.16 -11.26 12.05
C MET A 68 9.07 -11.94 11.23
N VAL A 69 7.92 -12.27 11.85
CA VAL A 69 6.75 -12.82 11.16
C VAL A 69 6.25 -11.85 10.08
N THR A 70 6.19 -10.55 10.42
CA THR A 70 5.81 -9.50 9.47
C THR A 70 6.81 -9.39 8.33
N ALA A 71 8.11 -9.33 8.62
CA ALA A 71 9.19 -9.26 7.63
C ALA A 71 9.20 -10.47 6.68
N ALA A 72 8.93 -11.68 7.19
CA ALA A 72 8.87 -12.90 6.41
C ALA A 72 7.87 -12.80 5.24
N ARG A 73 6.74 -12.14 5.43
CA ARG A 73 5.73 -11.93 4.38
C ARG A 73 6.22 -11.01 3.24
N TYR A 74 7.07 -10.02 3.56
CA TYR A 74 7.54 -9.04 2.56
C TYR A 74 8.89 -9.44 1.93
N LEU A 75 9.68 -10.28 2.59
CA LEU A 75 11.00 -10.70 2.12
C LEU A 75 11.00 -11.28 0.69
N PRO A 76 10.09 -12.20 0.30
CA PRO A 76 10.06 -12.72 -1.07
C PRO A 76 9.76 -11.63 -2.11
N ILE A 77 8.94 -10.62 -1.77
CA ILE A 77 8.60 -9.52 -2.68
C ILE A 77 9.84 -8.69 -3.00
N VAL A 78 10.69 -8.43 -2.01
CA VAL A 78 11.95 -7.70 -2.20
C VAL A 78 12.95 -8.49 -3.03
N LEU A 79 13.08 -9.78 -2.76
CA LEU A 79 14.06 -10.65 -3.44
C LEU A 79 13.62 -11.05 -4.86
N LEU A 80 12.34 -11.33 -5.05
CA LEU A 80 11.81 -11.96 -6.27
C LEU A 80 10.87 -11.05 -7.07
N GLY A 81 10.53 -9.84 -6.59
CA GLY A 81 9.51 -8.98 -7.20
C GLY A 81 9.81 -8.62 -8.66
N ALA A 82 11.08 -8.36 -8.99
CA ALA A 82 11.48 -8.08 -10.37
C ALA A 82 11.28 -9.28 -11.31
N TRP A 83 11.54 -10.50 -10.81
CA TRP A 83 11.32 -11.74 -11.56
C TRP A 83 9.83 -12.05 -11.67
N GLY A 84 9.05 -11.81 -10.62
CA GLY A 84 7.60 -12.00 -10.61
C GLY A 84 6.90 -11.20 -11.70
N GLY A 85 7.26 -9.94 -11.90
CA GLY A 85 6.75 -9.11 -12.98
C GLY A 85 7.01 -9.71 -14.36
N LEU A 86 8.23 -10.23 -14.61
CA LEU A 86 8.59 -10.90 -15.87
C LEU A 86 7.75 -12.16 -16.15
N VAL A 87 7.45 -12.92 -15.11
CA VAL A 87 6.61 -14.13 -15.21
C VAL A 87 5.17 -13.73 -15.55
N VAL A 88 4.63 -12.71 -14.88
CA VAL A 88 3.26 -12.20 -15.11
C VAL A 88 3.08 -11.72 -16.56
N ASP A 89 4.07 -11.05 -17.12
CA ASP A 89 4.02 -10.53 -18.49
C ASP A 89 4.00 -11.64 -19.54
N ARG A 90 4.48 -12.85 -19.22
CA ARG A 90 4.56 -14.01 -20.14
C ARG A 90 3.34 -14.92 -20.09
N HIS A 91 2.54 -14.86 -19.02
CA HIS A 91 1.44 -15.79 -18.77
C HIS A 91 0.07 -15.11 -18.93
N ASP A 92 -0.96 -15.91 -19.10
CA ASP A 92 -2.35 -15.48 -19.02
C ASP A 92 -2.68 -15.00 -17.62
N ARG A 93 -3.02 -13.72 -17.50
CA ARG A 93 -3.22 -13.03 -16.21
C ARG A 93 -4.36 -13.62 -15.39
N ARG A 94 -5.45 -14.04 -16.06
CA ARG A 94 -6.59 -14.69 -15.39
C ARG A 94 -6.20 -16.05 -14.84
N ARG A 95 -5.50 -16.89 -15.63
CA ARG A 95 -5.05 -18.22 -15.18
C ARG A 95 -4.03 -18.09 -14.04
N LEU A 96 -3.09 -17.16 -14.16
CA LEU A 96 -2.09 -16.90 -13.14
C LEU A 96 -2.75 -16.44 -11.83
N LEU A 97 -3.70 -15.48 -11.90
CA LEU A 97 -4.45 -15.04 -10.73
C LEU A 97 -5.28 -16.16 -10.12
N THR A 98 -5.94 -16.97 -10.92
CA THR A 98 -6.69 -18.12 -10.41
C THR A 98 -5.75 -19.06 -9.63
N GLY A 99 -4.56 -19.34 -10.17
CA GLY A 99 -3.55 -20.15 -9.48
C GLY A 99 -3.07 -19.51 -8.17
N THR A 100 -2.74 -18.22 -8.19
CA THR A 100 -2.28 -17.52 -6.96
C THR A 100 -3.38 -17.45 -5.90
N GLN A 101 -4.65 -17.23 -6.28
CA GLN A 101 -5.78 -17.21 -5.36
C GLN A 101 -6.06 -18.61 -4.76
N LEU A 102 -5.90 -19.68 -5.54
CA LEU A 102 -5.97 -21.06 -5.02
C LEU A 102 -4.82 -21.33 -4.02
N CYS A 103 -3.60 -20.89 -4.31
CA CYS A 103 -2.48 -21.02 -3.38
C CYS A 103 -2.72 -20.24 -2.08
N PHE A 104 -3.21 -19.00 -2.16
CA PHE A 104 -3.59 -18.22 -0.98
C PHE A 104 -4.67 -18.93 -0.18
N GLY A 105 -5.72 -19.41 -0.84
CA GLY A 105 -6.81 -20.17 -0.20
C GLY A 105 -6.31 -21.44 0.48
N ALA A 106 -5.42 -22.21 -0.17
CA ALA A 106 -4.82 -23.41 0.41
C ALA A 106 -3.97 -23.10 1.66
N LEU A 107 -3.15 -22.02 1.60
CA LEU A 107 -2.33 -21.60 2.76
C LEU A 107 -3.22 -21.07 3.90
N ALA A 108 -4.29 -20.33 3.60
CA ALA A 108 -5.27 -19.89 4.59
C ALA A 108 -6.02 -21.07 5.21
N ALA A 109 -6.42 -22.07 4.42
CA ALA A 109 -7.04 -23.30 4.90
C ALA A 109 -6.10 -24.12 5.77
N LEU A 110 -4.82 -24.22 5.38
CA LEU A 110 -3.78 -24.86 6.19
C LEU A 110 -3.64 -24.14 7.53
N LEU A 111 -3.55 -22.81 7.52
CA LEU A 111 -3.44 -22.02 8.75
C LEU A 111 -4.70 -22.18 9.63
N THR A 112 -5.89 -22.26 9.02
CA THR A 112 -7.15 -22.54 9.72
C THR A 112 -7.10 -23.91 10.40
N ALA A 113 -6.71 -24.96 9.68
CA ALA A 113 -6.64 -26.32 10.21
C ALA A 113 -5.62 -26.46 11.35
N LEU A 114 -4.44 -25.88 11.16
CA LEU A 114 -3.38 -25.86 12.17
C LEU A 114 -3.79 -25.08 13.42
N SER A 115 -4.46 -23.94 13.24
CA SER A 115 -4.98 -23.10 14.34
C SER A 115 -6.08 -23.84 15.11
N TRP A 116 -6.98 -24.52 14.40
CA TRP A 116 -8.03 -25.35 15.02
C TRP A 116 -7.45 -26.48 15.87
N GLY A 117 -6.40 -27.14 15.35
CA GLY A 117 -5.70 -28.23 16.04
C GLY A 117 -4.76 -27.79 17.17
N GLY A 118 -4.57 -26.48 17.39
CA GLY A 118 -3.59 -25.96 18.34
C GLY A 118 -2.12 -26.27 17.97
N LEU A 119 -1.86 -26.55 16.69
CA LEU A 119 -0.56 -26.99 16.18
C LEU A 119 0.32 -25.85 15.64
N VAL A 120 -0.18 -24.60 15.67
CA VAL A 120 0.61 -23.44 15.18
C VAL A 120 1.74 -23.14 16.14
N ASN A 121 2.94 -23.09 15.58
CA ASN A 121 4.14 -22.62 16.27
C ASN A 121 4.86 -21.56 15.44
N LEU A 122 5.80 -20.84 16.05
CA LEU A 122 6.48 -19.72 15.39
C LEU A 122 7.18 -20.11 14.07
N PRO A 123 7.99 -21.20 13.99
CA PRO A 123 8.62 -21.61 12.74
C PRO A 123 7.62 -21.88 11.61
N LEU A 124 6.52 -22.55 11.94
CA LEU A 124 5.47 -22.85 10.96
C LEU A 124 4.75 -21.59 10.49
N LEU A 125 4.45 -20.65 11.40
CA LEU A 125 3.86 -19.36 11.07
C LEU A 125 4.78 -18.55 10.15
N VAL A 126 6.09 -18.49 10.43
CA VAL A 126 7.08 -17.84 9.58
C VAL A 126 7.14 -18.49 8.20
N ALA A 127 7.14 -19.83 8.12
CA ALA A 127 7.14 -20.55 6.85
C ALA A 127 5.89 -20.23 6.01
N ILE A 128 4.70 -20.23 6.63
CA ILE A 128 3.46 -19.86 5.93
C ILE A 128 3.52 -18.40 5.45
N MET A 129 4.05 -17.47 6.25
CA MET A 129 4.19 -16.07 5.85
C MET A 129 5.16 -15.90 4.67
N LEU A 130 6.28 -16.65 4.66
CA LEU A 130 7.19 -16.68 3.51
C LEU A 130 6.49 -17.21 2.25
N LEU A 131 5.72 -18.29 2.35
CA LEU A 131 4.97 -18.83 1.22
C LEU A 131 3.91 -17.87 0.70
N LEU A 132 3.15 -17.21 1.60
CA LEU A 132 2.22 -16.14 1.24
C LEU A 132 2.93 -14.98 0.53
N GLY A 133 4.15 -14.64 0.98
CA GLY A 133 5.00 -13.65 0.33
C GLY A 133 5.41 -14.07 -1.09
N VAL A 134 5.80 -15.34 -1.30
CA VAL A 134 6.14 -15.87 -2.63
C VAL A 134 4.93 -15.80 -3.58
N VAL A 135 3.75 -16.20 -3.13
CA VAL A 135 2.52 -16.11 -3.94
C VAL A 135 2.22 -14.65 -4.31
N ASN A 136 2.43 -13.73 -3.36
CA ASN A 136 2.17 -12.30 -3.58
C ASN A 136 3.10 -11.65 -4.63
N VAL A 137 4.31 -12.20 -4.84
CA VAL A 137 5.23 -11.77 -5.91
C VAL A 137 4.55 -11.81 -7.29
N PHE A 138 3.70 -12.80 -7.53
CA PHE A 138 2.98 -12.99 -8.80
C PHE A 138 1.59 -12.35 -8.76
N ASP A 139 0.90 -12.44 -7.64
CA ASP A 139 -0.48 -11.96 -7.49
C ASP A 139 -0.61 -10.45 -7.70
N SER A 140 0.24 -9.67 -7.03
CA SER A 140 0.12 -8.20 -7.02
C SER A 140 0.23 -7.58 -8.43
N PRO A 141 1.24 -7.87 -9.26
CA PRO A 141 1.33 -7.33 -10.60
C PRO A 141 0.25 -7.90 -11.54
N ALA A 142 -0.11 -9.20 -11.41
CA ALA A 142 -1.16 -9.82 -12.22
C ALA A 142 -2.53 -9.17 -11.97
N ARG A 143 -2.84 -8.85 -10.71
CA ARG A 143 -4.07 -8.16 -10.30
C ARG A 143 -4.17 -6.75 -10.90
N GLN A 144 -3.09 -5.97 -10.87
CA GLN A 144 -3.06 -4.63 -11.43
C GLN A 144 -3.23 -4.65 -12.95
N SER A 145 -2.60 -5.62 -13.61
CA SER A 145 -2.71 -5.80 -15.05
C SER A 145 -4.09 -6.29 -15.49
N LEU A 146 -4.75 -7.17 -14.69
CA LEU A 146 -6.08 -7.68 -15.05
C LEU A 146 -7.12 -6.55 -15.11
N ILE A 147 -7.06 -5.56 -14.22
CA ILE A 147 -8.02 -4.43 -14.21
C ILE A 147 -8.04 -3.73 -15.57
N SER A 148 -6.87 -3.54 -16.20
CA SER A 148 -6.79 -2.89 -17.51
C SER A 148 -7.33 -3.74 -18.66
N GLU A 149 -7.45 -5.06 -18.49
CA GLU A 149 -8.05 -5.97 -19.48
C GLU A 149 -9.58 -6.10 -19.35
N LEU A 150 -10.13 -5.72 -18.17
CA LEU A 150 -11.55 -5.86 -17.87
C LEU A 150 -12.40 -4.67 -18.32
N VAL A 151 -11.80 -3.50 -18.56
CA VAL A 151 -12.51 -2.26 -18.89
C VAL A 151 -11.88 -1.56 -20.09
N ASP A 152 -12.68 -0.71 -20.76
CA ASP A 152 -12.18 0.18 -21.81
C ASP A 152 -11.19 1.21 -21.28
N ARG A 153 -10.27 1.68 -22.12
CA ARG A 153 -9.28 2.71 -21.76
C ARG A 153 -9.93 3.96 -21.16
N ASP A 154 -11.09 4.35 -21.66
CA ASP A 154 -11.84 5.52 -21.17
C ASP A 154 -12.41 5.31 -19.76
N LEU A 155 -12.70 4.06 -19.39
CA LEU A 155 -13.19 3.67 -18.07
C LEU A 155 -12.09 3.31 -17.07
N LEU A 156 -10.84 3.13 -17.52
CA LEU A 156 -9.73 2.68 -16.68
C LEU A 156 -9.47 3.61 -15.49
N PRO A 157 -9.47 4.95 -15.60
CA PRO A 157 -9.32 5.83 -14.44
C PRO A 157 -10.44 5.62 -13.40
N ASN A 158 -11.68 5.41 -13.87
CA ASN A 158 -12.81 5.13 -12.98
C ASN A 158 -12.68 3.76 -12.30
N ALA A 159 -12.26 2.73 -13.03
CA ALA A 159 -12.02 1.40 -12.48
C ALA A 159 -10.91 1.43 -11.40
N ILE A 160 -9.81 2.12 -11.64
CA ILE A 160 -8.74 2.30 -10.65
C ILE A 160 -9.26 3.02 -9.40
N ALA A 161 -10.08 4.06 -9.55
CA ALA A 161 -10.67 4.79 -8.44
C ALA A 161 -11.62 3.91 -7.61
N VAL A 162 -12.51 3.15 -8.26
CA VAL A 162 -13.41 2.20 -7.60
C VAL A 162 -12.62 1.12 -6.85
N ASN A 163 -11.61 0.50 -7.50
CA ASN A 163 -10.74 -0.48 -6.85
C ASN A 163 -10.03 0.12 -5.61
N SER A 164 -9.49 1.32 -5.72
CA SER A 164 -8.83 1.99 -4.59
C SER A 164 -9.79 2.26 -3.43
N THR A 165 -11.02 2.69 -3.73
CA THR A 165 -12.05 2.91 -2.71
C THR A 165 -12.41 1.61 -1.99
N LEU A 166 -12.62 0.52 -2.73
CA LEU A 166 -12.94 -0.79 -2.15
C LEU A 166 -11.80 -1.35 -1.29
N VAL A 167 -10.56 -1.26 -1.76
CA VAL A 167 -9.38 -1.66 -0.98
C VAL A 167 -9.26 -0.85 0.32
N ASN A 168 -9.47 0.47 0.26
CA ASN A 168 -9.40 1.30 1.47
C ASN A 168 -10.56 1.03 2.43
N THR A 169 -11.77 0.74 1.93
CA THR A 169 -12.90 0.31 2.75
C THR A 169 -12.61 -1.03 3.43
N ALA A 170 -12.02 -1.98 2.71
CA ALA A 170 -11.64 -3.28 3.27
C ALA A 170 -10.55 -3.16 4.35
N LYS A 171 -9.60 -2.23 4.18
CA LYS A 171 -8.61 -1.88 5.22
C LYS A 171 -9.21 -1.33 6.51
N LEU A 172 -10.36 -0.70 6.42
CA LEU A 172 -11.10 -0.20 7.58
C LEU A 172 -11.92 -1.31 8.23
N VAL A 173 -12.70 -2.03 7.42
CA VAL A 173 -13.68 -3.02 7.89
C VAL A 173 -13.01 -4.30 8.36
N GLY A 174 -11.99 -4.80 7.64
CA GLY A 174 -11.29 -6.04 7.94
C GLY A 174 -10.72 -6.09 9.36
N PRO A 175 -9.86 -5.14 9.76
CA PRO A 175 -9.32 -5.12 11.13
C PRO A 175 -10.36 -4.96 12.22
N ALA A 176 -11.42 -4.15 12.00
CA ALA A 176 -12.50 -4.00 12.97
C ALA A 176 -13.23 -5.32 13.20
N LEU A 177 -13.60 -6.03 12.11
CA LEU A 177 -14.20 -7.36 12.18
C LEU A 177 -13.25 -8.37 12.84
N ALA A 178 -11.95 -8.32 12.51
CA ALA A 178 -10.96 -9.20 13.13
C ALA A 178 -10.91 -9.01 14.64
N GLY A 179 -10.83 -7.77 15.14
CA GLY A 179 -10.80 -7.49 16.57
C GLY A 179 -11.98 -8.09 17.33
N VAL A 180 -13.21 -7.87 16.82
CA VAL A 180 -14.43 -8.42 17.40
C VAL A 180 -14.47 -9.96 17.31
N THR A 181 -14.08 -10.52 16.16
CA THR A 181 -14.07 -11.97 15.95
C THR A 181 -13.07 -12.66 16.85
N ILE A 182 -11.85 -12.11 16.99
CA ILE A 182 -10.79 -12.68 17.83
C ILE A 182 -11.20 -12.63 19.30
N ALA A 183 -11.78 -11.50 19.76
CA ALA A 183 -12.23 -11.35 21.15
C ALA A 183 -13.35 -12.33 21.51
N ALA A 184 -14.28 -12.61 20.58
CA ALA A 184 -15.43 -13.46 20.83
C ALA A 184 -15.14 -14.96 20.61
N LEU A 185 -14.34 -15.30 19.60
CA LEU A 185 -14.22 -16.66 19.05
C LEU A 185 -12.77 -17.12 18.82
N GLY A 186 -11.78 -16.28 19.13
CA GLY A 186 -10.37 -16.53 18.85
C GLY A 186 -9.96 -16.28 17.39
N VAL A 187 -8.70 -16.59 17.08
CA VAL A 187 -8.08 -16.26 15.78
C VAL A 187 -8.55 -17.17 14.64
N THR A 188 -8.91 -18.43 14.93
CA THR A 188 -9.25 -19.46 13.93
C THR A 188 -10.37 -19.04 12.97
N PRO A 189 -11.50 -18.46 13.44
CA PRO A 189 -12.56 -18.00 12.54
C PRO A 189 -12.10 -16.92 11.55
N CYS A 190 -11.12 -16.08 11.91
CA CYS A 190 -10.58 -15.10 10.98
C CYS A 190 -9.87 -15.78 9.79
N PHE A 191 -9.11 -16.84 10.05
CA PHE A 191 -8.46 -17.63 9.01
C PHE A 191 -9.48 -18.40 8.15
N ALA A 192 -10.52 -18.94 8.76
CA ALA A 192 -11.60 -19.64 8.05
C ALA A 192 -12.38 -18.68 7.12
N LEU A 193 -12.72 -17.49 7.60
CA LEU A 193 -13.38 -16.46 6.79
C LEU A 193 -12.50 -15.99 5.62
N ASP A 194 -11.19 -15.84 5.84
CA ASP A 194 -10.27 -15.52 4.76
C ASP A 194 -10.19 -16.66 3.74
N THR A 195 -10.14 -17.92 4.18
CA THR A 195 -10.19 -19.09 3.29
C THR A 195 -11.44 -19.06 2.41
N LEU A 196 -12.61 -18.81 2.99
CA LEU A 196 -13.88 -18.71 2.25
C LEU A 196 -13.87 -17.52 1.29
N SER A 197 -13.22 -16.42 1.65
CA SER A 197 -13.09 -15.23 0.80
C SER A 197 -12.33 -15.52 -0.49
N PHE A 198 -11.31 -16.39 -0.47
CA PHE A 198 -10.60 -16.82 -1.66
C PHE A 198 -11.47 -17.65 -2.60
N VAL A 199 -12.39 -18.46 -2.06
CA VAL A 199 -13.38 -19.17 -2.90
C VAL A 199 -14.22 -18.19 -3.71
N ALA A 200 -14.66 -17.08 -3.10
CA ALA A 200 -15.44 -16.06 -3.79
C ALA A 200 -14.68 -15.42 -4.95
N VAL A 201 -13.37 -15.13 -4.79
CA VAL A 201 -12.53 -14.59 -5.88
C VAL A 201 -12.32 -15.63 -6.97
N VAL A 202 -12.00 -16.87 -6.62
CA VAL A 202 -11.80 -17.94 -7.61
C VAL A 202 -13.06 -18.13 -8.44
N VAL A 203 -14.23 -18.22 -7.81
CA VAL A 203 -15.53 -18.29 -8.50
C VAL A 203 -15.72 -17.08 -9.42
N SER A 204 -15.41 -15.87 -8.95
CA SER A 204 -15.53 -14.66 -9.76
C SER A 204 -14.61 -14.71 -10.99
N LEU A 205 -13.33 -15.12 -10.83
CA LEU A 205 -12.37 -15.25 -11.90
C LEU A 205 -12.77 -16.32 -12.94
N LEU A 206 -13.30 -17.44 -12.48
CA LEU A 206 -13.80 -18.51 -13.37
C LEU A 206 -15.06 -18.09 -14.15
N SER A 207 -15.88 -17.19 -13.57
CA SER A 207 -17.11 -16.67 -14.19
C SER A 207 -16.86 -15.53 -15.18
N LEU A 208 -15.62 -15.07 -15.37
CA LEU A 208 -15.28 -14.04 -16.36
C LEU A 208 -15.43 -14.58 -17.78
N ARG A 209 -16.05 -13.78 -18.64
CA ARG A 209 -16.15 -14.05 -20.09
C ARG A 209 -14.86 -13.61 -20.77
N THR A 210 -14.02 -14.56 -21.12
CA THR A 210 -12.70 -14.30 -21.71
C THR A 210 -12.80 -13.62 -23.09
N ALA A 211 -13.87 -13.88 -23.85
CA ALA A 211 -14.11 -13.24 -25.14
C ALA A 211 -14.35 -11.72 -25.05
N GLU A 212 -14.73 -11.22 -23.87
CA GLU A 212 -14.94 -9.79 -23.62
C GLU A 212 -13.69 -9.10 -23.05
N MET A 213 -12.63 -9.86 -22.73
CA MET A 213 -11.38 -9.33 -22.20
C MET A 213 -10.50 -8.80 -23.33
N ARG A 214 -9.76 -7.72 -23.02
CA ARG A 214 -8.89 -7.05 -23.99
C ARG A 214 -7.44 -7.26 -23.61
N PRO A 215 -6.69 -8.08 -24.36
CA PRO A 215 -5.26 -8.25 -24.09
C PRO A 215 -4.53 -6.89 -24.16
N THR A 216 -3.80 -6.54 -23.13
CA THR A 216 -2.94 -5.35 -23.15
C THR A 216 -1.62 -5.70 -23.85
N GLU A 217 -1.13 -4.82 -24.72
CA GLU A 217 0.19 -4.96 -25.34
C GLU A 217 1.27 -5.13 -24.28
N ARG A 218 2.12 -6.12 -24.48
CA ARG A 218 3.21 -6.47 -23.55
C ARG A 218 4.38 -5.54 -23.78
N GLU A 219 4.72 -4.71 -22.80
CA GLU A 219 5.99 -4.02 -22.81
C GLU A 219 7.12 -5.01 -22.48
N VAL A 220 8.11 -5.08 -23.36
CA VAL A 220 9.30 -5.93 -23.15
C VAL A 220 10.21 -5.23 -22.13
N PRO A 221 10.42 -5.81 -20.93
CA PRO A 221 11.30 -5.21 -19.94
C PRO A 221 12.75 -5.22 -20.45
N ALA A 222 13.38 -4.05 -20.59
CA ALA A 222 14.79 -3.97 -20.98
C ALA A 222 15.69 -4.34 -19.79
N LYS A 223 16.79 -5.06 -20.06
CA LYS A 223 17.81 -5.40 -19.04
C LYS A 223 18.40 -4.13 -18.41
N GLY A 224 18.63 -4.15 -17.10
CA GLY A 224 19.30 -3.04 -16.39
C GLY A 224 18.40 -1.87 -15.98
N GLN A 225 17.08 -1.96 -16.11
CA GLN A 225 16.15 -0.86 -15.78
C GLN A 225 16.25 -0.38 -14.32
N ILE A 226 16.44 -1.29 -13.35
CA ILE A 226 16.57 -0.91 -11.93
C ILE A 226 17.85 -0.09 -11.71
N ARG A 227 18.98 -0.57 -12.27
CA ARG A 227 20.27 0.15 -12.14
C ARG A 227 20.22 1.54 -12.77
N ALA A 228 19.61 1.65 -13.96
CA ALA A 228 19.38 2.93 -14.61
C ALA A 228 18.45 3.85 -13.80
N GLY A 229 17.42 3.29 -13.17
CA GLY A 229 16.52 4.02 -12.25
C GLY A 229 17.28 4.57 -11.04
N ILE A 230 18.11 3.76 -10.39
CA ILE A 230 18.95 4.17 -9.24
C ILE A 230 19.91 5.28 -9.64
N ALA A 231 20.61 5.13 -10.77
CA ALA A 231 21.53 6.15 -11.28
C ALA A 231 20.80 7.47 -11.54
N TYR A 232 19.62 7.41 -12.18
CA TYR A 232 18.79 8.58 -12.45
C TYR A 232 18.32 9.29 -11.18
N VAL A 233 17.84 8.54 -10.18
CA VAL A 233 17.39 9.12 -8.90
C VAL A 233 18.57 9.76 -8.16
N ARG A 234 19.75 9.10 -8.15
CA ARG A 234 20.96 9.65 -7.50
C ARG A 234 21.45 10.93 -8.15
N SER A 235 21.35 11.06 -9.48
CA SER A 235 21.77 12.24 -10.21
C SER A 235 20.76 13.40 -10.16
N THR A 236 19.53 13.14 -9.66
CA THR A 236 18.43 14.12 -9.64
C THR A 236 18.05 14.45 -8.19
N PRO A 237 18.55 15.54 -7.59
CA PRO A 237 18.27 15.88 -6.18
C PRO A 237 16.78 15.99 -5.84
N GLN A 238 15.95 16.42 -6.80
CA GLN A 238 14.49 16.53 -6.66
C GLN A 238 13.79 15.18 -6.48
N LEU A 239 14.41 14.10 -6.94
CA LEU A 239 13.93 12.72 -6.76
C LEU A 239 14.62 12.04 -5.58
N LEU A 240 15.89 12.34 -5.34
CA LEU A 240 16.69 11.73 -4.27
C LEU A 240 16.13 12.11 -2.90
N GLN A 241 15.78 13.38 -2.67
CA GLN A 241 15.26 13.86 -1.39
C GLN A 241 13.96 13.16 -0.98
N PRO A 242 12.86 13.15 -1.80
CA PRO A 242 11.64 12.41 -1.47
C PRO A 242 11.90 10.90 -1.33
N MET A 243 12.83 10.34 -2.12
CA MET A 243 13.17 8.93 -2.04
C MET A 243 13.80 8.56 -0.69
N ILE A 244 14.75 9.37 -0.20
CA ILE A 244 15.36 9.19 1.14
C ILE A 244 14.27 9.26 2.22
N MET A 245 13.34 10.22 2.13
CA MET A 245 12.23 10.33 3.09
C MET A 245 11.39 9.06 3.11
N VAL A 246 11.04 8.50 1.94
CA VAL A 246 10.25 7.27 1.82
C VAL A 246 11.00 6.07 2.40
N TYR A 247 12.31 5.94 2.16
CA TYR A 247 13.10 4.81 2.69
C TYR A 247 13.23 4.90 4.21
N VAL A 248 13.57 6.07 4.75
CA VAL A 248 13.68 6.26 6.22
C VAL A 248 12.34 5.99 6.91
N THR A 249 11.25 6.56 6.38
CA THR A 249 9.92 6.35 6.96
C THR A 249 9.43 4.92 6.73
N GLY A 250 9.77 4.29 5.60
CA GLY A 250 9.45 2.90 5.29
C GLY A 250 10.10 1.91 6.25
N ILE A 251 11.31 2.22 6.76
CA ILE A 251 12.02 1.36 7.73
C ILE A 251 11.54 1.60 9.16
N LEU A 252 11.33 2.86 9.58
CA LEU A 252 11.16 3.18 10.98
C LEU A 252 9.73 3.59 11.36
N THR A 253 8.94 4.10 10.42
CA THR A 253 7.67 4.76 10.74
C THR A 253 6.45 3.92 10.35
N TRP A 254 6.51 3.13 9.25
CA TRP A 254 5.38 2.37 8.72
C TRP A 254 5.08 1.06 9.43
N GLU A 255 5.78 0.75 10.52
CA GLU A 255 5.70 -0.54 11.21
C GLU A 255 4.52 -0.62 12.20
N PHE A 256 3.38 -0.02 11.83
CA PHE A 256 2.13 -0.10 12.60
C PHE A 256 1.61 -1.53 12.84
N PRO A 257 1.79 -2.51 11.92
CA PRO A 257 1.45 -3.90 12.20
C PRO A 257 2.19 -4.52 13.38
N VAL A 258 3.35 -3.95 13.75
CA VAL A 258 4.15 -4.37 14.91
C VAL A 258 3.86 -3.49 16.11
N THR A 259 3.81 -2.16 15.92
CA THR A 259 3.72 -1.22 17.04
C THR A 259 2.32 -1.13 17.65
N LEU A 260 1.25 -1.24 16.84
CA LEU A 260 -0.13 -1.14 17.35
C LEU A 260 -0.52 -2.30 18.29
N PRO A 261 -0.30 -3.59 17.94
CA PRO A 261 -0.61 -4.67 18.87
C PRO A 261 0.22 -4.57 20.15
N LEU A 262 1.50 -4.20 20.08
CA LEU A 262 2.32 -3.98 21.26
C LEU A 262 1.80 -2.82 22.14
N LEU A 263 1.40 -1.71 21.50
CA LEU A 263 0.87 -0.56 22.24
C LEU A 263 -0.45 -0.91 22.93
N THR A 264 -1.37 -1.55 22.22
CA THR A 264 -2.70 -1.87 22.76
C THR A 264 -2.65 -2.91 23.87
N THR A 265 -1.82 -3.94 23.74
CA THR A 265 -1.70 -5.01 24.75
C THR A 265 -0.85 -4.60 25.94
N SER A 266 0.36 -4.10 25.71
CA SER A 266 1.34 -3.90 26.79
C SER A 266 1.20 -2.55 27.51
N VAL A 267 0.59 -1.54 26.86
CA VAL A 267 0.43 -0.19 27.46
C VAL A 267 -1.00 0.06 27.94
N PHE A 268 -1.98 -0.31 27.10
CA PHE A 268 -3.39 -0.06 27.43
C PHE A 268 -4.10 -1.28 28.01
N HIS A 269 -3.42 -2.44 28.07
CA HIS A 269 -3.98 -3.72 28.55
C HIS A 269 -5.31 -4.08 27.87
N ALA A 270 -5.42 -3.68 26.59
CA ALA A 270 -6.60 -3.96 25.76
C ALA A 270 -6.40 -5.29 25.02
N GLY A 271 -7.49 -5.99 24.83
CA GLY A 271 -7.54 -7.25 24.06
C GLY A 271 -7.42 -7.04 22.54
N PRO A 272 -7.73 -8.10 21.77
CA PRO A 272 -7.72 -8.05 20.31
C PRO A 272 -8.67 -7.01 19.72
N GLU A 273 -9.78 -6.69 20.43
CA GLU A 273 -10.71 -5.63 20.09
C GLU A 273 -10.02 -4.24 20.08
N GLY A 274 -9.13 -3.98 21.04
CA GLY A 274 -8.34 -2.74 21.10
C GLY A 274 -7.39 -2.62 19.91
N PHE A 275 -6.71 -3.70 19.52
CA PHE A 275 -5.85 -3.73 18.35
C PHE A 275 -6.64 -3.54 17.05
N GLY A 276 -7.78 -4.27 16.92
CA GLY A 276 -8.68 -4.13 15.78
C GLY A 276 -9.20 -2.71 15.65
N ALA A 277 -9.64 -2.08 16.75
CA ALA A 277 -10.11 -0.70 16.80
C ALA A 277 -9.00 0.29 16.41
N ALA A 278 -7.79 0.15 16.95
CA ALA A 278 -6.66 1.01 16.62
C ALA A 278 -6.33 0.98 15.11
N THR A 279 -6.30 -0.22 14.54
CA THR A 279 -6.03 -0.40 13.10
C THR A 279 -7.16 0.14 12.24
N ALA A 280 -8.41 -0.09 12.62
CA ALA A 280 -9.58 0.40 11.91
C ALA A 280 -9.67 1.94 11.94
N VAL A 281 -9.48 2.56 13.11
CA VAL A 281 -9.53 4.03 13.26
C VAL A 281 -8.40 4.69 12.49
N MET A 282 -7.19 4.14 12.53
CA MET A 282 -6.07 4.64 11.72
C MET A 282 -6.37 4.52 10.23
N SER A 283 -7.00 3.42 9.79
CA SER A 283 -7.42 3.23 8.39
C SER A 283 -8.51 4.24 7.98
N ALA A 284 -9.46 4.54 8.87
CA ALA A 284 -10.46 5.60 8.66
C ALA A 284 -9.79 6.97 8.45
N GLY A 285 -8.79 7.28 9.28
CA GLY A 285 -7.94 8.46 9.09
C GLY A 285 -7.27 8.47 7.72
N GLY A 286 -6.76 7.32 7.26
CA GLY A 286 -6.19 7.18 5.92
C GLY A 286 -7.17 7.51 4.80
N VAL A 287 -8.42 7.09 4.91
CA VAL A 287 -9.49 7.46 3.96
C VAL A 287 -9.71 8.97 3.93
N LEU A 288 -9.80 9.61 5.11
CA LEU A 288 -9.92 11.07 5.23
C LEU A 288 -8.71 11.79 4.62
N GLY A 289 -7.50 11.29 4.88
CA GLY A 289 -6.25 11.80 4.29
C GLY A 289 -6.25 11.73 2.77
N GLY A 290 -6.79 10.66 2.19
CA GLY A 290 -6.98 10.52 0.74
C GLY A 290 -7.83 11.65 0.14
N PHE A 291 -8.92 12.04 0.79
CA PHE A 291 -9.73 13.18 0.35
C PHE A 291 -9.00 14.52 0.43
N LEU A 292 -8.13 14.70 1.45
CA LEU A 292 -7.32 15.91 1.58
C LEU A 292 -6.29 16.02 0.45
N VAL A 293 -5.66 14.91 0.06
CA VAL A 293 -4.68 14.87 -1.04
C VAL A 293 -5.33 15.28 -2.36
N VAL A 294 -6.56 14.84 -2.65
CA VAL A 294 -7.28 15.22 -3.88
C VAL A 294 -7.51 16.74 -3.96
N ARG A 295 -7.62 17.42 -2.82
CA ARG A 295 -7.78 18.88 -2.76
C ARG A 295 -6.47 19.66 -2.84
N GLN A 296 -5.32 18.99 -2.75
CA GLN A 296 -4.01 19.64 -2.89
C GLN A 296 -3.78 20.05 -4.34
N THR A 297 -3.73 21.34 -4.60
CA THR A 297 -3.51 21.91 -5.95
C THR A 297 -2.05 21.84 -6.40
N ARG A 298 -1.10 21.80 -5.47
CA ARG A 298 0.35 21.74 -5.75
C ARG A 298 1.08 20.91 -4.70
N VAL A 299 1.82 19.92 -5.17
CA VAL A 299 2.73 19.12 -4.33
C VAL A 299 4.15 19.61 -4.58
N THR A 300 4.85 20.02 -3.52
CA THR A 300 6.22 20.50 -3.55
C THR A 300 7.08 19.77 -2.52
N THR A 301 8.41 19.77 -2.68
CA THR A 301 9.32 19.22 -1.67
C THR A 301 9.09 19.85 -0.29
N ARG A 302 8.78 21.14 -0.23
CA ARG A 302 8.47 21.83 1.04
C ARG A 302 7.19 21.30 1.68
N SER A 303 6.10 21.13 0.90
CA SER A 303 4.84 20.59 1.44
C SER A 303 5.03 19.14 1.90
N LEU A 304 5.85 18.36 1.20
CA LEU A 304 6.19 16.99 1.59
C LEU A 304 6.99 16.97 2.92
N CYS A 305 7.98 17.84 3.10
CA CYS A 305 8.73 17.95 4.36
C CYS A 305 7.81 18.34 5.53
N VAL A 306 6.93 19.31 5.33
CA VAL A 306 5.95 19.74 6.34
C VAL A 306 5.01 18.58 6.71
N SER A 307 4.51 17.84 5.71
CA SER A 307 3.65 16.68 5.98
C SER A 307 4.36 15.59 6.76
N ALA A 308 5.66 15.34 6.50
CA ALA A 308 6.46 14.38 7.28
C ALA A 308 6.64 14.82 8.73
N VAL A 309 6.94 16.11 8.96
CA VAL A 309 7.09 16.65 10.34
C VAL A 309 5.77 16.59 11.10
N LEU A 310 4.67 16.98 10.47
CA LEU A 310 3.34 16.92 11.10
C LEU A 310 2.94 15.47 11.40
N TRP A 311 3.16 14.56 10.47
CA TRP A 311 2.88 13.14 10.66
C TRP A 311 3.73 12.56 11.79
N GLY A 312 5.03 12.87 11.82
CA GLY A 312 5.92 12.46 12.92
C GLY A 312 5.47 13.00 14.28
N ALA A 313 5.07 14.28 14.34
CA ALA A 313 4.54 14.89 15.56
C ALA A 313 3.24 14.21 16.05
N LEU A 314 2.34 13.87 15.12
CA LEU A 314 1.11 13.13 15.43
C LEU A 314 1.38 11.72 15.96
N ILE A 315 2.38 11.01 15.41
CA ILE A 315 2.81 9.70 15.93
C ILE A 315 3.39 9.86 17.35
N CYS A 316 4.24 10.85 17.59
CA CYS A 316 4.77 11.12 18.91
C CYS A 316 3.64 11.47 19.91
N ALA A 317 2.67 12.27 19.49
CA ALA A 317 1.49 12.57 20.31
C ALA A 317 0.69 11.30 20.64
N ALA A 318 0.46 10.41 19.66
CA ALA A 318 -0.23 9.14 19.89
C ALA A 318 0.54 8.22 20.86
N ALA A 319 1.88 8.19 20.77
CA ALA A 319 2.72 7.41 21.67
C ALA A 319 2.65 7.86 23.14
N LEU A 320 2.39 9.16 23.38
CA LEU A 320 2.36 9.77 24.70
C LEU A 320 0.96 9.82 25.33
N THR A 321 -0.07 9.31 24.65
CA THR A 321 -1.44 9.31 25.19
C THR A 321 -1.54 8.48 26.47
N PRO A 322 -2.33 8.95 27.47
CA PRO A 322 -2.45 8.25 28.75
C PRO A 322 -3.42 7.07 28.71
N ASN A 323 -4.35 7.02 27.77
CA ASN A 323 -5.39 6.00 27.69
C ASN A 323 -5.77 5.67 26.24
N LEU A 324 -6.44 4.52 26.06
CA LEU A 324 -6.82 4.00 24.74
C LEU A 324 -7.74 4.95 23.96
N PRO A 325 -8.80 5.57 24.51
CA PRO A 325 -9.65 6.48 23.75
C PRO A 325 -8.90 7.66 23.13
N LEU A 326 -7.99 8.27 23.87
CA LEU A 326 -7.14 9.35 23.35
C LEU A 326 -6.14 8.84 22.30
N ALA A 327 -5.61 7.61 22.50
CA ALA A 327 -4.75 6.97 21.51
C ALA A 327 -5.52 6.74 20.20
N LEU A 328 -6.75 6.23 20.27
CA LEU A 328 -7.60 6.04 19.09
C LEU A 328 -7.86 7.38 18.37
N ALA A 329 -8.20 8.43 19.11
CA ALA A 329 -8.38 9.76 18.52
C ALA A 329 -7.11 10.28 17.84
N ALA A 330 -5.94 10.11 18.46
CA ALA A 330 -4.66 10.48 17.87
C ALA A 330 -4.32 9.63 16.63
N LEU A 331 -4.58 8.32 16.67
CA LEU A 331 -4.34 7.39 15.57
C LEU A 331 -5.18 7.73 14.32
N LEU A 332 -6.38 8.31 14.47
CA LEU A 332 -7.15 8.83 13.35
C LEU A 332 -6.33 9.87 12.57
N PHE A 333 -5.73 10.83 13.27
CA PHE A 333 -4.89 11.87 12.64
C PHE A 333 -3.55 11.31 12.13
N VAL A 334 -2.98 10.30 12.80
CA VAL A 334 -1.81 9.57 12.28
C VAL A 334 -2.15 8.94 10.93
N GLY A 335 -3.32 8.33 10.79
CA GLY A 335 -3.81 7.78 9.52
C GLY A 335 -3.94 8.85 8.43
N VAL A 336 -4.51 10.02 8.75
CA VAL A 336 -4.57 11.18 7.84
C VAL A 336 -3.17 11.57 7.36
N GLY A 337 -2.24 11.76 8.29
CA GLY A 337 -0.85 12.15 7.99
C GLY A 337 -0.12 11.12 7.13
N SER A 338 -0.30 9.83 7.43
CA SER A 338 0.37 8.73 6.73
C SER A 338 0.02 8.69 5.24
N ILE A 339 -1.28 8.75 4.90
CA ILE A 339 -1.72 8.73 3.50
C ILE A 339 -1.38 10.04 2.79
N THR A 340 -1.52 11.17 3.49
CA THR A 340 -1.15 12.48 2.94
C THR A 340 0.34 12.51 2.56
N PHE A 341 1.23 12.08 3.45
CA PHE A 341 2.66 12.00 3.18
C PHE A 341 2.97 11.05 2.01
N ASN A 342 2.48 9.80 2.08
CA ASN A 342 2.81 8.77 1.11
C ASN A 342 2.31 9.08 -0.30
N SER A 343 1.07 9.58 -0.42
CA SER A 343 0.50 9.99 -1.71
C SER A 343 1.19 11.22 -2.27
N SER A 344 1.53 12.21 -1.41
CA SER A 344 2.27 13.40 -1.83
C SER A 344 3.69 13.02 -2.32
N ALA A 345 4.39 12.13 -1.61
CA ALA A 345 5.71 11.64 -2.02
C ALA A 345 5.66 10.96 -3.39
N LYS A 346 4.70 10.04 -3.58
CA LYS A 346 4.51 9.36 -4.87
C LYS A 346 4.19 10.33 -6.00
N THR A 347 3.27 11.26 -5.77
CA THR A 347 2.87 12.27 -6.76
C THR A 347 4.04 13.18 -7.12
N LEU A 348 4.78 13.68 -6.13
CA LEU A 348 5.94 14.52 -6.38
C LEU A 348 6.98 13.81 -7.24
N MET A 349 7.32 12.56 -6.90
CA MET A 349 8.26 11.77 -7.68
C MET A 349 7.80 11.50 -9.12
N GLN A 350 6.49 11.31 -9.32
CA GLN A 350 5.92 11.14 -10.67
C GLN A 350 5.92 12.43 -11.49
N LEU A 351 5.75 13.59 -10.86
CA LEU A 351 5.79 14.90 -11.52
C LEU A 351 7.22 15.31 -11.91
N GLU A 352 8.18 15.07 -11.01
CA GLU A 352 9.59 15.42 -11.21
C GLU A 352 10.33 14.44 -12.15
N ALA A 353 9.82 13.22 -12.32
CA ALA A 353 10.44 12.21 -13.18
C ALA A 353 10.11 12.44 -14.66
N ALA A 354 11.15 12.38 -15.51
CA ALA A 354 11.00 12.35 -16.97
C ALA A 354 10.02 11.22 -17.39
N PRO A 355 9.15 11.42 -18.39
CA PRO A 355 8.11 10.46 -18.78
C PRO A 355 8.61 9.01 -18.96
N ARG A 356 9.79 8.85 -19.58
CA ARG A 356 10.45 7.54 -19.82
C ARG A 356 10.98 6.88 -18.54
N MET A 357 11.17 7.63 -17.45
CA MET A 357 11.75 7.16 -16.19
C MET A 357 10.69 6.97 -15.07
N ARG A 358 9.46 7.46 -15.26
CA ARG A 358 8.39 7.41 -14.23
C ARG A 358 8.15 6.01 -13.68
N GLY A 359 8.05 5.01 -14.54
CA GLY A 359 7.85 3.62 -14.10
C GLY A 359 8.98 3.11 -13.22
N ARG A 360 10.24 3.45 -13.55
CA ARG A 360 11.43 3.06 -12.77
C ARG A 360 11.46 3.74 -11.41
N VAL A 361 11.11 5.03 -11.35
CA VAL A 361 11.03 5.80 -10.10
C VAL A 361 9.94 5.25 -9.19
N VAL A 362 8.77 4.91 -9.74
CA VAL A 362 7.67 4.30 -8.98
C VAL A 362 8.04 2.90 -8.48
N ALA A 363 8.78 2.11 -9.27
CA ALA A 363 9.27 0.81 -8.82
C ALA A 363 10.24 0.96 -7.64
N LEU A 364 11.17 1.91 -7.68
CA LEU A 364 12.08 2.22 -6.56
C LEU A 364 11.30 2.70 -5.33
N TRP A 365 10.28 3.53 -5.50
CA TRP A 365 9.40 3.96 -4.42
C TRP A 365 8.69 2.75 -3.75
N THR A 366 8.19 1.80 -4.57
CA THR A 366 7.55 0.58 -4.05
C THR A 366 8.53 -0.28 -3.25
N ILE A 367 9.78 -0.44 -3.76
CA ILE A 367 10.85 -1.15 -3.05
C ILE A 367 11.18 -0.45 -1.73
N GLY A 368 11.27 0.87 -1.71
CA GLY A 368 11.55 1.64 -0.50
C GLY A 368 10.46 1.50 0.54
N TRP A 369 9.21 1.58 0.12
CA TRP A 369 8.06 1.48 1.02
C TRP A 369 7.83 0.05 1.52
N MET A 370 7.74 -0.96 0.65
CA MET A 370 7.49 -2.35 1.05
C MET A 370 8.75 -3.06 1.55
N GLY A 371 9.90 -2.76 0.94
CA GLY A 371 11.17 -3.36 1.32
C GLY A 371 11.70 -2.84 2.66
N GLY A 372 11.32 -1.64 3.05
CA GLY A 372 11.61 -1.08 4.36
C GLY A 372 11.15 -1.97 5.50
N THR A 373 9.95 -2.55 5.38
CA THR A 373 9.37 -3.45 6.39
C THR A 373 10.21 -4.71 6.66
N VAL A 374 10.98 -5.22 5.69
CA VAL A 374 11.83 -6.40 5.90
C VAL A 374 12.89 -6.15 6.97
N VAL A 375 13.45 -4.94 7.02
CA VAL A 375 14.43 -4.52 8.03
C VAL A 375 13.73 -3.83 9.18
N GLY A 376 12.73 -3.01 8.89
CA GLY A 376 12.04 -2.14 9.84
C GLY A 376 11.23 -2.91 10.86
N ALA A 377 10.47 -3.92 10.44
CA ALA A 377 9.60 -4.65 11.36
C ALA A 377 10.37 -5.37 12.48
N PRO A 378 11.44 -6.15 12.22
CA PRO A 378 12.25 -6.71 13.29
C PRO A 378 12.96 -5.65 14.14
N LEU A 379 13.47 -4.58 13.53
CA LEU A 379 14.16 -3.49 14.23
C LEU A 379 13.22 -2.74 15.17
N VAL A 380 12.06 -2.33 14.68
CA VAL A 380 11.05 -1.62 15.47
C VAL A 380 10.45 -2.54 16.56
N GLY A 381 10.28 -3.83 16.23
CA GLY A 381 9.89 -4.84 17.21
C GLY A 381 10.92 -5.01 18.33
N TRP A 382 12.22 -5.01 18.01
CA TRP A 382 13.31 -5.03 18.98
C TRP A 382 13.35 -3.76 19.85
N ILE A 383 13.18 -2.59 19.25
CA ILE A 383 13.04 -1.33 20.00
C ILE A 383 11.84 -1.40 20.94
N GLY A 384 10.73 -1.98 20.48
CA GLY A 384 9.53 -2.19 21.31
C GLY A 384 9.77 -3.13 22.50
N ALA A 385 10.64 -4.13 22.34
CA ALA A 385 11.03 -5.05 23.41
C ALA A 385 11.99 -4.41 24.42
N THR A 386 12.88 -3.51 23.97
CA THR A 386 13.93 -2.90 24.83
C THR A 386 13.53 -1.56 25.43
N ALA A 387 12.92 -0.67 24.64
CA ALA A 387 12.52 0.68 25.03
C ALA A 387 10.99 0.81 25.27
N GLY A 388 10.27 -0.30 25.19
CA GLY A 388 8.82 -0.37 25.32
C GLY A 388 8.08 0.06 24.05
N PRO A 389 6.77 -0.27 23.94
CA PRO A 389 5.95 0.03 22.76
C PRO A 389 5.86 1.54 22.44
N ARG A 390 5.84 2.39 23.48
CA ARG A 390 5.88 3.85 23.29
C ARG A 390 7.19 4.30 22.69
N GLY A 391 8.32 3.69 23.08
CA GLY A 391 9.65 3.96 22.53
C GLY A 391 9.73 3.60 21.04
N ALA A 392 9.14 2.48 20.63
CA ALA A 392 9.05 2.08 19.22
C ALA A 392 8.28 3.10 18.37
N LEU A 393 7.11 3.56 18.84
CA LEU A 393 6.33 4.60 18.16
C LEU A 393 7.05 5.94 18.12
N LEU A 394 7.66 6.36 19.24
CA LEU A 394 8.44 7.59 19.31
C LEU A 394 9.61 7.57 18.32
N THR A 395 10.32 6.46 18.19
CA THR A 395 11.40 6.30 17.22
C THR A 395 10.88 6.54 15.80
N GLY A 396 9.75 5.94 15.43
CA GLY A 396 9.12 6.15 14.11
C GLY A 396 8.68 7.60 13.88
N GLY A 397 8.06 8.22 14.88
CA GLY A 397 7.62 9.62 14.81
C GLY A 397 8.78 10.60 14.70
N LEU A 398 9.82 10.41 15.52
CA LEU A 398 11.04 11.23 15.49
C LEU A 398 11.81 11.05 14.18
N ALA A 399 11.89 9.83 13.63
CA ALA A 399 12.53 9.57 12.34
C ALA A 399 11.82 10.31 11.18
N ALA A 400 10.48 10.28 11.15
CA ALA A 400 9.69 11.01 10.15
C ALA A 400 9.89 12.53 10.28
N ALA A 401 9.85 13.06 11.49
CA ALA A 401 10.09 14.48 11.74
C ALA A 401 11.53 14.90 11.39
N ALA A 402 12.52 14.12 11.84
CA ALA A 402 13.93 14.40 11.60
C ALA A 402 14.30 14.41 10.12
N VAL A 403 13.84 13.41 9.34
CA VAL A 403 14.11 13.37 7.89
C VAL A 403 13.39 14.52 7.18
N GLY A 404 12.18 14.90 7.60
CA GLY A 404 11.47 16.06 7.06
C GLY A 404 12.24 17.37 7.32
N ILE A 405 12.72 17.58 8.53
CA ILE A 405 13.51 18.76 8.90
C ILE A 405 14.86 18.79 8.16
N ALA A 406 15.58 17.65 8.10
CA ALA A 406 16.86 17.54 7.44
C ALA A 406 16.76 17.88 5.94
N VAL A 407 15.78 17.29 5.23
CA VAL A 407 15.56 17.58 3.81
C VAL A 407 15.13 19.03 3.60
N LEU A 408 14.33 19.61 4.48
CA LEU A 408 13.94 21.01 4.41
C LEU A 408 15.15 21.96 4.59
N ALA A 409 16.04 21.65 5.52
CA ALA A 409 17.27 22.41 5.75
C ALA A 409 18.21 22.33 4.55
N LEU A 410 18.45 21.12 4.03
CA LEU A 410 19.30 20.90 2.84
C LEU A 410 18.75 21.62 1.61
N SER A 411 17.45 21.59 1.38
CA SER A 411 16.82 22.26 0.26
C SER A 411 16.91 23.78 0.35
N ARG A 412 16.87 24.36 1.55
CA ARG A 412 17.07 25.80 1.78
C ARG A 412 18.53 26.22 1.56
N SER A 413 19.48 25.43 2.03
CA SER A 413 20.91 25.69 1.85
C SER A 413 21.28 25.68 0.37
N ALA A 414 20.85 24.66 -0.39
CA ALA A 414 21.09 24.55 -1.83
C ALA A 414 20.50 25.71 -2.65
N ARG A 415 19.40 26.31 -2.24
CA ARG A 415 18.81 27.50 -2.87
C ARG A 415 19.63 28.77 -2.56
N ARG A 416 20.09 28.92 -1.31
CA ARG A 416 20.94 30.06 -0.92
C ARG A 416 22.25 30.10 -1.69
N THR A 417 22.88 28.94 -1.89
CA THR A 417 24.15 28.86 -2.69
C THR A 417 23.93 29.13 -4.18
N ARG A 418 22.70 28.95 -4.71
CA ARG A 418 22.35 29.24 -6.11
C ARG A 418 21.83 30.68 -6.34
N GLY A 419 21.65 31.47 -5.30
CA GLY A 419 21.13 32.85 -5.41
C GLY A 419 19.70 32.96 -5.92
N GLU A 420 18.88 31.85 -5.83
CA GLU A 420 17.52 31.83 -6.33
C GLU A 420 16.56 32.48 -5.32
N PRO A 421 15.67 33.40 -5.74
CA PRO A 421 14.71 34.03 -4.85
C PRO A 421 13.68 33.01 -4.34
N PRO A 422 13.12 33.21 -3.11
CA PRO A 422 12.12 32.31 -2.56
C PRO A 422 10.85 32.37 -3.41
N GLY A 423 10.51 31.23 -4.05
CA GLY A 423 9.26 31.08 -4.83
C GLY A 423 9.41 30.92 -6.34
N ALA A 424 10.61 30.96 -6.89
CA ALA A 424 10.83 30.74 -8.33
C ALA A 424 10.41 29.31 -8.74
N PRO A 425 9.64 29.12 -9.84
CA PRO A 425 9.29 27.83 -10.36
C PRO A 425 10.55 27.10 -10.84
N HIS A 426 10.73 25.85 -10.38
CA HIS A 426 11.90 25.05 -10.72
C HIS A 426 11.86 24.67 -12.21
N LYS A 427 12.94 24.94 -12.95
CA LYS A 427 13.11 24.45 -14.32
C LYS A 427 13.25 22.93 -14.28
N ALA A 428 12.48 22.23 -15.11
CA ALA A 428 12.61 20.78 -15.27
C ALA A 428 14.04 20.42 -15.69
N PRO A 429 14.61 19.31 -15.17
CA PRO A 429 15.94 18.87 -15.57
C PRO A 429 15.96 18.57 -17.07
N PRO A 430 17.08 18.86 -17.77
CA PRO A 430 17.21 18.57 -19.20
C PRO A 430 17.06 17.06 -19.43
N ASP A 431 16.37 16.71 -20.51
CA ASP A 431 16.15 15.33 -20.93
C ASP A 431 17.53 14.69 -21.24
N PRO A 432 17.99 13.62 -20.54
CA PRO A 432 19.30 13.03 -20.76
C PRO A 432 19.48 12.37 -22.14
N GLY A 433 18.50 12.46 -23.02
CA GLY A 433 18.52 11.94 -24.40
C GLY A 433 18.57 12.99 -25.50
N GLY A 434 18.68 14.29 -25.17
CA GLY A 434 18.59 15.38 -26.15
C GLY A 434 19.90 15.80 -26.84
N SER A 435 21.02 15.10 -26.66
CA SER A 435 22.28 15.40 -27.34
C SER A 435 22.62 14.38 -28.44
N GLY A 436 21.81 14.34 -29.49
CA GLY A 436 22.07 13.44 -30.62
C GLY A 436 21.19 13.75 -31.83
N GLY A 437 21.32 15.02 -32.35
CA GLY A 437 20.53 15.36 -33.52
C GLY A 437 20.91 16.73 -34.08
N ALA A 438 22.22 16.94 -34.30
CA ALA A 438 22.73 18.03 -35.17
C ALA A 438 24.05 17.57 -35.74
N LEU A 439 24.01 16.89 -36.89
CA LEU A 439 24.90 16.89 -38.04
C LEU A 439 24.23 16.07 -39.15
#